data_173ec7b9d6ea14b4fe7e447f22a07bcf
#
_entry.id   173ec7b9d6ea14b4fe7e447f22a07bcf
#
_cell.length_a   1.000
_cell.length_b   1.000
_cell.length_c   1.000
_cell.angle_alpha   90.00
_cell.angle_beta   90.00
_cell.angle_gamma   90.00
#
_symmetry.space_group_name_H-M   'P 1'
#
loop_
_entity.id
_entity.type
_entity.pdbx_description
1 polymer ?
#
loop_
_entity_poly.entity_id
_entity_poly.type
_entity_poly.pdbx_seq_one_letter_code
_entity_poly.pdbx_strand_id
1 'polypeptide(L)'
;MSRLASFRGPSTPSASPVQSKQQSSPSRLSESTYHRKTRSLLQELHFISRTWNDLVLIDGLSAATNLVDTRTDLDNDISLLLNRLPRSQLVSPKLAIMEKRITELHVVIARLGKQFRKMVVAVDSLEAVLIEAYNVKGCKWVHEQPLWVTWPLVKFVTSASQLVIPYHRSLDMHIELVNSLTSHSISFDDSRRAISKWAEQPWLSDSSWDATLGDICDIEIERWSTTR
;
A
#
# COMPACT_ATOMS: atom_id res chain seq x y z
N MET A 1 52.68 -76.21 37.14
CA MET A 1 51.49 -76.81 36.52
C MET A 1 50.33 -75.83 36.68
N SER A 2 50.07 -75.06 35.69
CA SER A 2 48.97 -74.05 35.73
C SER A 2 48.08 -74.23 34.51
N ARG A 3 46.82 -74.55 34.76
CA ARG A 3 45.81 -74.74 33.73
C ARG A 3 45.17 -73.40 33.41
N LEU A 4 45.33 -72.96 32.18
CA LEU A 4 44.59 -71.83 31.64
C LEU A 4 43.18 -72.28 31.23
N ALA A 5 42.17 -71.72 31.87
CA ALA A 5 40.77 -71.90 31.54
C ALA A 5 40.40 -70.95 30.41
N SER A 6 39.93 -71.51 29.30
CA SER A 6 39.36 -70.72 28.19
C SER A 6 38.00 -70.20 28.53
N PHE A 7 37.85 -68.90 28.61
CA PHE A 7 36.54 -68.20 28.71
C PHE A 7 35.96 -68.07 27.31
N ARG A 8 34.93 -68.84 26.97
CA ARG A 8 34.05 -68.54 25.85
C ARG A 8 33.03 -67.53 26.29
N GLY A 9 33.12 -66.32 25.76
CA GLY A 9 32.10 -65.29 25.94
C GLY A 9 30.81 -65.63 25.15
N PRO A 10 29.62 -65.20 25.63
CA PRO A 10 28.37 -65.47 24.94
C PRO A 10 28.29 -64.65 23.66
N SER A 11 27.96 -65.34 22.56
CA SER A 11 27.64 -64.70 21.27
C SER A 11 26.29 -63.94 21.38
N THR A 12 26.36 -62.66 21.36
CA THR A 12 25.20 -61.78 21.22
C THR A 12 24.66 -61.84 19.79
N PRO A 13 23.37 -62.12 19.57
CA PRO A 13 22.80 -62.04 18.25
C PRO A 13 22.74 -60.56 17.84
N SER A 14 23.45 -60.23 16.76
CA SER A 14 23.38 -58.93 16.10
C SER A 14 22.02 -58.81 15.43
N ALA A 15 21.04 -58.27 16.15
CA ALA A 15 19.81 -57.79 15.56
C ALA A 15 20.12 -56.45 14.86
N SER A 16 20.21 -56.48 13.54
CA SER A 16 20.20 -55.27 12.73
C SER A 16 18.99 -54.41 13.13
N PRO A 17 19.17 -53.13 13.41
CA PRO A 17 18.03 -52.27 13.66
C PRO A 17 17.17 -52.24 12.39
N VAL A 18 15.95 -52.75 12.49
CA VAL A 18 14.90 -52.50 11.52
C VAL A 18 14.79 -50.99 11.41
N GLN A 19 15.22 -50.43 10.29
CA GLN A 19 14.92 -49.04 9.95
C GLN A 19 13.40 -48.91 9.98
N SER A 20 12.88 -48.43 11.10
CA SER A 20 11.54 -47.86 11.16
C SER A 20 11.51 -46.83 10.04
N LYS A 21 10.72 -47.08 8.98
CA LYS A 21 10.33 -46.06 8.02
C LYS A 21 9.88 -44.90 8.87
N GLN A 22 10.72 -43.87 9.01
CA GLN A 22 10.29 -42.58 9.47
C GLN A 22 9.08 -42.25 8.61
N GLN A 23 7.90 -42.31 9.21
CA GLN A 23 6.74 -41.63 8.70
C GLN A 23 7.22 -40.21 8.49
N SER A 24 7.46 -39.87 7.23
CA SER A 24 7.67 -38.48 6.85
C SER A 24 6.50 -37.70 7.44
N SER A 25 6.78 -36.95 8.47
CA SER A 25 5.85 -35.92 8.99
C SER A 25 5.25 -35.24 7.77
N PRO A 26 3.92 -35.01 7.74
CA PRO A 26 3.31 -34.34 6.59
C PRO A 26 4.17 -33.11 6.31
N SER A 27 4.80 -33.12 5.13
CA SER A 27 5.76 -32.10 4.75
C SER A 27 5.09 -30.76 4.99
N ARG A 28 5.60 -30.02 6.00
CA ARG A 28 5.22 -28.62 6.16
C ARG A 28 5.28 -28.04 4.76
N LEU A 29 4.12 -27.63 4.22
CA LEU A 29 4.05 -27.00 2.92
C LEU A 29 4.96 -25.78 3.01
N SER A 30 6.22 -25.95 2.63
CA SER A 30 7.21 -24.89 2.73
C SER A 30 6.76 -23.81 1.77
N GLU A 31 6.66 -22.62 2.29
CA GLU A 31 6.29 -21.45 1.51
C GLU A 31 7.20 -21.32 0.29
N SER A 32 6.62 -21.45 -0.90
CA SER A 32 7.42 -21.38 -2.12
C SER A 32 7.94 -19.95 -2.34
N THR A 33 8.91 -19.80 -3.22
CA THR A 33 9.44 -18.48 -3.62
C THR A 33 8.34 -17.57 -4.13
N TYR A 34 7.33 -18.12 -4.83
CA TYR A 34 6.18 -17.35 -5.33
C TYR A 34 5.30 -16.81 -4.22
N HIS A 35 5.03 -17.57 -3.15
CA HIS A 35 4.29 -17.08 -1.98
C HIS A 35 5.01 -15.88 -1.35
N ARG A 36 6.32 -15.99 -1.12
CA ARG A 36 7.11 -14.92 -0.50
C ARG A 36 7.18 -13.67 -1.35
N LYS A 37 7.43 -13.81 -2.66
CA LYS A 37 7.46 -12.67 -3.59
C LYS A 37 6.10 -11.96 -3.64
N THR A 38 5.01 -12.72 -3.80
CA THR A 38 3.65 -12.17 -3.85
C THR A 38 3.27 -11.47 -2.55
N ARG A 39 3.55 -12.10 -1.39
CA ARG A 39 3.31 -11.48 -0.08
C ARG A 39 4.03 -10.14 0.07
N SER A 40 5.31 -10.09 -0.24
CA SER A 40 6.12 -8.88 -0.13
C SER A 40 5.56 -7.75 -1.00
N LEU A 41 5.14 -8.05 -2.22
CA LEU A 41 4.57 -7.07 -3.15
C LEU A 41 3.17 -6.60 -2.73
N LEU A 42 2.33 -7.49 -2.20
CA LEU A 42 1.03 -7.11 -1.64
C LEU A 42 1.18 -6.21 -0.40
N GLN A 43 2.13 -6.53 0.48
CA GLN A 43 2.45 -5.68 1.64
C GLN A 43 2.99 -4.30 1.21
N GLU A 44 3.80 -4.26 0.15
CA GLU A 44 4.27 -3.01 -0.43
C GLU A 44 3.11 -2.18 -0.99
N LEU A 45 2.18 -2.78 -1.74
CA LEU A 45 0.98 -2.11 -2.24
C LEU A 45 0.12 -1.55 -1.09
N HIS A 46 -0.09 -2.33 -0.04
CA HIS A 46 -0.82 -1.88 1.15
C HIS A 46 -0.12 -0.69 1.83
N PHE A 47 1.19 -0.73 1.97
CA PHE A 47 1.96 0.40 2.52
C PHE A 47 1.87 1.66 1.64
N ILE A 48 1.92 1.50 0.31
CA ILE A 48 1.77 2.61 -0.64
C ILE A 48 0.39 3.26 -0.51
N SER A 49 -0.67 2.45 -0.47
CA SER A 49 -2.05 2.90 -0.30
C SER A 49 -2.24 3.67 1.01
N ARG A 50 -1.75 3.12 2.12
CA ARG A 50 -1.80 3.80 3.42
C ARG A 50 -1.06 5.14 3.42
N THR A 51 0.15 5.16 2.84
CA THR A 51 0.94 6.40 2.70
C THR A 51 0.21 7.42 1.81
N TRP A 52 -0.49 6.97 0.77
CA TRP A 52 -1.33 7.82 -0.07
C TRP A 52 -2.42 8.50 0.75
N ASN A 53 -3.17 7.73 1.54
CA ASN A 53 -4.24 8.26 2.38
C ASN A 53 -3.71 9.29 3.41
N ASP A 54 -2.57 9.03 4.03
CA ASP A 54 -1.92 9.97 4.95
C ASP A 54 -1.56 11.29 4.24
N LEU A 55 -0.99 11.20 3.03
CA LEU A 55 -0.63 12.37 2.22
C LEU A 55 -1.86 13.21 1.82
N VAL A 56 -2.96 12.55 1.47
CA VAL A 56 -4.19 13.23 1.06
C VAL A 56 -4.94 13.79 2.27
N LEU A 57 -5.25 12.96 3.27
CA LEU A 57 -6.18 13.31 4.35
C LEU A 57 -5.51 14.08 5.50
N ILE A 58 -4.20 13.92 5.69
CA ILE A 58 -3.49 14.62 6.77
C ILE A 58 -2.73 15.82 6.18
N ASP A 59 -1.74 15.56 5.33
CA ASP A 59 -0.85 16.63 4.85
C ASP A 59 -1.59 17.58 3.88
N GLY A 60 -2.21 17.02 2.85
CA GLY A 60 -2.83 17.79 1.78
C GLY A 60 -4.09 18.54 2.20
N LEU A 61 -5.00 17.84 2.89
CA LEU A 61 -6.25 18.45 3.36
C LEU A 61 -5.97 19.59 4.34
N SER A 62 -5.01 19.42 5.26
CA SER A 62 -4.60 20.47 6.20
C SER A 62 -4.03 21.70 5.46
N ALA A 63 -3.16 21.47 4.46
CA ALA A 63 -2.58 22.57 3.68
C ALA A 63 -3.65 23.32 2.85
N ALA A 64 -4.58 22.58 2.22
CA ALA A 64 -5.67 23.14 1.43
C ALA A 64 -6.64 23.97 2.28
N THR A 65 -7.05 23.43 3.43
CA THR A 65 -7.95 24.15 4.37
C THR A 65 -7.29 25.42 4.87
N ASN A 66 -6.05 25.34 5.36
CA ASN A 66 -5.32 26.52 5.84
C ASN A 66 -5.12 27.58 4.74
N LEU A 67 -4.93 27.18 3.48
CA LEU A 67 -4.83 28.12 2.36
C LEU A 67 -6.14 28.90 2.17
N VAL A 68 -7.29 28.19 2.17
CA VAL A 68 -8.61 28.81 1.98
C VAL A 68 -8.99 29.70 3.17
N ASP A 69 -8.73 29.23 4.41
CA ASP A 69 -9.00 30.01 5.62
C ASP A 69 -8.18 31.31 5.63
N THR A 70 -6.87 31.22 5.34
CA THR A 70 -6.00 32.40 5.28
C THR A 70 -6.45 33.40 4.20
N ARG A 71 -6.92 32.92 3.04
CA ARG A 71 -7.50 33.77 1.99
C ARG A 71 -8.76 34.45 2.45
N THR A 72 -9.68 33.71 3.06
CA THR A 72 -10.94 34.23 3.58
C THR A 72 -10.70 35.28 4.65
N ASP A 73 -9.76 35.03 5.55
CA ASP A 73 -9.38 36.04 6.56
C ASP A 73 -8.77 37.30 5.93
N LEU A 74 -7.97 37.14 4.87
CA LEU A 74 -7.41 38.29 4.14
C LEU A 74 -8.51 39.12 3.48
N ASP A 75 -9.46 38.46 2.82
CA ASP A 75 -10.59 39.14 2.15
C ASP A 75 -11.49 39.88 3.16
N ASN A 76 -11.76 39.27 4.31
CA ASN A 76 -12.51 39.89 5.41
C ASN A 76 -11.78 41.11 5.96
N ASP A 77 -10.48 41.01 6.23
CA ASP A 77 -9.69 42.13 6.75
C ASP A 77 -9.64 43.28 5.75
N ILE A 78 -9.47 42.98 4.46
CA ILE A 78 -9.49 44.02 3.41
C ILE A 78 -10.87 44.70 3.32
N SER A 79 -11.96 43.96 3.47
CA SER A 79 -13.34 44.48 3.39
C SER A 79 -13.66 45.42 4.54
N LEU A 80 -13.07 45.22 5.72
CA LEU A 80 -13.25 46.06 6.90
C LEU A 80 -12.44 47.36 6.86
N LEU A 81 -11.43 47.46 6.00
CA LEU A 81 -10.57 48.62 5.89
C LEU A 81 -11.17 49.69 4.98
N LEU A 82 -12.01 50.53 5.54
CA LEU A 82 -12.50 51.79 4.92
C LEU A 82 -11.34 52.78 4.72
N ASN A 83 -10.71 52.78 3.56
CA ASN A 83 -9.83 53.84 3.02
C ASN A 83 -8.60 54.29 3.86
N ARG A 84 -8.19 53.61 4.93
CA ARG A 84 -7.07 54.07 5.77
C ARG A 84 -6.02 53.00 6.03
N LEU A 85 -4.82 53.14 5.38
CA LEU A 85 -3.48 52.76 5.83
C LEU A 85 -2.95 51.32 5.70
N PRO A 86 -1.65 51.14 6.03
CA PRO A 86 -0.81 50.49 5.01
C PRO A 86 -1.26 49.06 4.81
N ARG A 87 -2.03 48.84 3.78
CA ARG A 87 -2.50 47.52 3.32
C ARG A 87 -1.34 46.49 3.26
N SER A 88 -0.13 46.98 2.99
CA SER A 88 1.06 46.11 2.93
C SER A 88 1.41 45.40 4.25
N GLN A 89 1.27 46.05 5.40
CA GLN A 89 1.56 45.45 6.70
C GLN A 89 0.59 44.35 7.09
N LEU A 90 -0.66 44.42 6.63
CA LEU A 90 -1.70 43.43 6.89
C LEU A 90 -1.69 42.33 5.85
N VAL A 91 -1.47 42.66 4.59
CA VAL A 91 -1.53 41.71 3.44
C VAL A 91 -0.28 40.85 3.35
N SER A 92 0.92 41.43 3.53
CA SER A 92 2.18 40.76 3.32
C SER A 92 2.37 39.48 4.19
N PRO A 93 2.05 39.48 5.49
CA PRO A 93 2.17 38.25 6.30
C PRO A 93 1.21 37.15 5.85
N LYS A 94 -0.01 37.48 5.47
CA LYS A 94 -1.01 36.49 5.01
C LYS A 94 -0.63 35.91 3.65
N LEU A 95 -0.15 36.74 2.73
CA LEU A 95 0.39 36.25 1.45
C LEU A 95 1.57 35.27 1.65
N ALA A 96 2.49 35.57 2.56
CA ALA A 96 3.60 34.67 2.88
C ALA A 96 3.12 33.32 3.42
N ILE A 97 2.06 33.31 4.25
CA ILE A 97 1.43 32.07 4.73
C ILE A 97 0.80 31.32 3.55
N MET A 98 0.05 32.01 2.69
CA MET A 98 -0.57 31.37 1.51
C MET A 98 0.47 30.76 0.58
N GLU A 99 1.55 31.45 0.26
CA GLU A 99 2.66 30.95 -0.55
C GLU A 99 3.29 29.69 0.05
N LYS A 100 3.46 29.69 1.38
CA LYS A 100 3.95 28.49 2.10
C LYS A 100 2.98 27.32 1.92
N ARG A 101 1.66 27.53 2.07
CA ARG A 101 0.65 26.46 1.91
C ARG A 101 0.58 25.95 0.47
N ILE A 102 0.70 26.83 -0.51
CA ILE A 102 0.79 26.47 -1.91
C ILE A 102 2.02 25.58 -2.16
N THR A 103 3.17 25.94 -1.61
CA THR A 103 4.38 25.13 -1.70
C THR A 103 4.19 23.75 -1.06
N GLU A 104 3.55 23.67 0.11
CA GLU A 104 3.22 22.42 0.78
C GLU A 104 2.30 21.54 -0.09
N LEU A 105 1.28 22.11 -0.74
CA LEU A 105 0.40 21.38 -1.67
C LEU A 105 1.17 20.81 -2.86
N HIS A 106 2.07 21.58 -3.46
CA HIS A 106 2.92 21.09 -4.55
C HIS A 106 3.85 19.94 -4.10
N VAL A 107 4.37 20.01 -2.87
CA VAL A 107 5.15 18.91 -2.29
C VAL A 107 4.28 17.66 -2.09
N VAL A 108 3.03 17.81 -1.63
CA VAL A 108 2.09 16.70 -1.50
C VAL A 108 1.84 16.05 -2.87
N ILE A 109 1.54 16.83 -3.92
CA ILE A 109 1.36 16.32 -5.28
C ILE A 109 2.59 15.56 -5.78
N ALA A 110 3.79 16.10 -5.57
CA ALA A 110 5.03 15.43 -5.96
C ALA A 110 5.22 14.08 -5.22
N ARG A 111 4.86 14.02 -3.93
CA ARG A 111 4.89 12.78 -3.13
C ARG A 111 3.83 11.79 -3.60
N LEU A 112 2.61 12.22 -3.91
CA LEU A 112 1.56 11.37 -4.49
C LEU A 112 2.00 10.77 -5.82
N GLY A 113 2.58 11.57 -6.72
CA GLY A 113 3.17 11.09 -7.98
C GLY A 113 4.28 10.06 -7.75
N LYS A 114 5.07 10.20 -6.69
CA LYS A 114 6.08 9.19 -6.32
C LYS A 114 5.43 7.90 -5.82
N GLN A 115 4.37 7.97 -5.01
CA GLN A 115 3.66 6.78 -4.55
C GLN A 115 2.98 6.07 -5.71
N PHE A 116 2.36 6.80 -6.63
CA PHE A 116 1.77 6.24 -7.84
C PHE A 116 2.78 5.45 -8.68
N ARG A 117 3.97 6.02 -8.93
CA ARG A 117 5.04 5.30 -9.65
C ARG A 117 5.49 4.03 -8.93
N LYS A 118 5.57 4.04 -7.59
CA LYS A 118 5.88 2.82 -6.82
C LYS A 118 4.79 1.77 -6.96
N MET A 119 3.52 2.19 -6.96
CA MET A 119 2.37 1.29 -7.16
C MET A 119 2.46 0.59 -8.51
N VAL A 120 2.72 1.33 -9.59
CA VAL A 120 2.88 0.76 -10.94
C VAL A 120 4.01 -0.27 -10.94
N VAL A 121 5.18 0.06 -10.38
CA VAL A 121 6.33 -0.87 -10.32
C VAL A 121 6.00 -2.14 -9.52
N ALA A 122 5.26 -2.01 -8.41
CA ALA A 122 4.85 -3.17 -7.62
C ALA A 122 3.85 -4.07 -8.39
N VAL A 123 2.92 -3.47 -9.13
CA VAL A 123 1.98 -4.20 -10.01
C VAL A 123 2.73 -4.89 -11.15
N ASP A 124 3.61 -4.21 -11.85
CA ASP A 124 4.46 -4.78 -12.91
C ASP A 124 5.28 -5.97 -12.37
N SER A 125 5.79 -5.84 -11.13
CA SER A 125 6.53 -6.90 -10.47
C SER A 125 5.66 -8.12 -10.13
N LEU A 126 4.39 -7.91 -9.75
CA LEU A 126 3.41 -8.98 -9.54
C LEU A 126 3.09 -9.71 -10.85
N GLU A 127 2.93 -8.97 -11.94
CA GLU A 127 2.73 -9.55 -13.28
C GLU A 127 3.94 -10.36 -13.73
N ALA A 128 5.15 -9.88 -13.47
CA ALA A 128 6.38 -10.64 -13.74
C ALA A 128 6.44 -11.94 -12.93
N VAL A 129 6.03 -11.93 -11.66
CA VAL A 129 5.92 -13.14 -10.82
C VAL A 129 4.90 -14.12 -11.40
N LEU A 130 3.75 -13.61 -11.90
CA LEU A 130 2.73 -14.43 -12.55
C LEU A 130 3.28 -15.13 -13.80
N ILE A 131 3.96 -14.39 -14.67
CA ILE A 131 4.57 -14.93 -15.91
C ILE A 131 5.65 -15.97 -15.56
N GLU A 132 6.52 -15.69 -14.60
CA GLU A 132 7.55 -16.64 -14.13
C GLU A 132 6.90 -17.92 -13.61
N ALA A 133 5.86 -17.79 -12.78
CA ALA A 133 5.13 -18.92 -12.22
C ALA A 133 4.41 -19.74 -13.31
N TYR A 134 3.80 -19.07 -14.29
CA TYR A 134 3.15 -19.71 -15.42
C TYR A 134 4.13 -20.58 -16.23
N ASN A 135 5.32 -20.07 -16.53
CA ASN A 135 6.34 -20.77 -17.28
C ASN A 135 6.93 -21.98 -16.53
N VAL A 136 7.04 -21.90 -15.19
CA VAL A 136 7.68 -22.94 -14.37
C VAL A 136 6.68 -23.97 -13.84
N LYS A 137 5.50 -23.53 -13.39
CA LYS A 137 4.50 -24.36 -12.72
C LYS A 137 3.33 -24.76 -13.63
N GLY A 138 3.14 -24.04 -14.73
CA GLY A 138 2.09 -24.27 -15.71
C GLY A 138 0.76 -23.59 -15.39
N CYS A 139 -0.13 -23.61 -16.40
CA CYS A 139 -1.40 -22.88 -16.38
C CYS A 139 -2.30 -23.29 -15.18
N LYS A 140 -2.48 -24.58 -14.93
CA LYS A 140 -3.34 -25.07 -13.84
C LYS A 140 -2.92 -24.55 -12.48
N TRP A 141 -1.62 -24.52 -12.20
CA TRP A 141 -1.11 -24.04 -10.93
C TRP A 141 -1.45 -22.57 -10.71
N VAL A 142 -1.29 -21.74 -11.73
CA VAL A 142 -1.48 -20.30 -11.64
C VAL A 142 -2.96 -19.90 -11.52
N HIS A 143 -3.87 -20.64 -12.21
CA HIS A 143 -5.28 -20.28 -12.32
C HIS A 143 -6.20 -21.03 -11.35
N GLU A 144 -5.85 -22.26 -10.97
CA GLU A 144 -6.73 -23.14 -10.22
C GLU A 144 -6.26 -23.42 -8.80
N GLN A 145 -4.93 -23.46 -8.57
CA GLN A 145 -4.41 -23.79 -7.25
C GLN A 145 -4.38 -22.54 -6.36
N PRO A 146 -5.00 -22.59 -5.17
CA PRO A 146 -4.91 -21.51 -4.21
C PRO A 146 -3.47 -21.27 -3.80
N LEU A 147 -3.05 -20.00 -3.77
CA LEU A 147 -1.72 -19.64 -3.30
C LEU A 147 -1.60 -19.85 -1.78
N TRP A 148 -2.62 -19.41 -1.03
CA TRP A 148 -2.71 -19.63 0.42
C TRP A 148 -3.96 -20.41 0.80
N VAL A 149 -5.13 -19.78 0.90
CA VAL A 149 -6.37 -20.41 1.36
C VAL A 149 -7.35 -20.62 0.21
N THR A 150 -7.72 -19.58 -0.51
CA THR A 150 -8.78 -19.64 -1.53
C THR A 150 -8.40 -19.03 -2.87
N TRP A 151 -7.49 -18.05 -2.90
CA TRP A 151 -7.19 -17.29 -4.11
C TRP A 151 -5.99 -17.86 -4.87
N PRO A 152 -6.15 -18.12 -6.18
CA PRO A 152 -5.02 -18.44 -7.06
C PRO A 152 -4.18 -17.19 -7.34
N LEU A 153 -2.93 -17.37 -7.77
CA LEU A 153 -2.00 -16.28 -8.04
C LEU A 153 -2.56 -15.26 -9.03
N VAL A 154 -3.19 -15.71 -10.11
CA VAL A 154 -3.79 -14.85 -11.13
C VAL A 154 -4.79 -13.87 -10.53
N LYS A 155 -5.59 -14.29 -9.55
CA LYS A 155 -6.61 -13.44 -8.93
C LYS A 155 -5.98 -12.30 -8.13
N PHE A 156 -4.90 -12.55 -7.39
CA PHE A 156 -4.15 -11.49 -6.69
C PHE A 156 -3.58 -10.47 -7.67
N VAL A 157 -2.95 -10.93 -8.75
CA VAL A 157 -2.35 -10.05 -9.76
C VAL A 157 -3.42 -9.21 -10.46
N THR A 158 -4.49 -9.83 -10.92
CA THR A 158 -5.58 -9.13 -11.61
C THR A 158 -6.23 -8.08 -10.70
N SER A 159 -6.46 -8.42 -9.43
CA SER A 159 -7.02 -7.47 -8.46
C SER A 159 -6.07 -6.30 -8.19
N ALA A 160 -4.76 -6.57 -8.11
CA ALA A 160 -3.75 -5.51 -7.95
C ALA A 160 -3.67 -4.59 -9.18
N SER A 161 -3.73 -5.14 -10.39
CA SER A 161 -3.69 -4.34 -11.63
C SER A 161 -4.87 -3.37 -11.75
N GLN A 162 -6.03 -3.72 -11.17
CA GLN A 162 -7.21 -2.85 -11.16
C GLN A 162 -7.04 -1.57 -10.33
N LEU A 163 -6.04 -1.49 -9.45
CA LEU A 163 -5.76 -0.29 -8.65
C LEU A 163 -5.20 0.88 -9.46
N VAL A 164 -4.45 0.59 -10.50
CA VAL A 164 -3.66 1.61 -11.19
C VAL A 164 -4.56 2.73 -11.74
N ILE A 165 -5.71 2.38 -12.31
CA ILE A 165 -6.62 3.36 -12.93
C ILE A 165 -7.26 4.30 -11.91
N PRO A 166 -7.88 3.83 -10.80
CA PRO A 166 -8.44 4.71 -9.77
C PRO A 166 -7.40 5.66 -9.15
N TYR A 167 -6.21 5.14 -8.84
CA TYR A 167 -5.14 5.97 -8.27
C TYR A 167 -4.60 7.01 -9.25
N HIS A 168 -4.50 6.69 -10.55
CA HIS A 168 -4.15 7.67 -11.58
C HIS A 168 -5.19 8.79 -11.66
N ARG A 169 -6.48 8.43 -11.74
CA ARG A 169 -7.57 9.43 -11.75
C ARG A 169 -7.61 10.28 -10.48
N SER A 170 -7.32 9.67 -9.34
CA SER A 170 -7.20 10.40 -8.07
C SER A 170 -6.04 11.38 -8.10
N LEU A 171 -4.88 11.00 -8.64
CA LEU A 171 -3.74 11.89 -8.80
C LEU A 171 -4.07 13.08 -9.68
N ASP A 172 -4.63 12.84 -10.86
CA ASP A 172 -5.04 13.90 -11.80
C ASP A 172 -6.02 14.87 -11.17
N MET A 173 -7.04 14.33 -10.48
CA MET A 173 -8.01 15.15 -9.75
C MET A 173 -7.33 16.05 -8.69
N HIS A 174 -6.39 15.53 -7.90
CA HIS A 174 -5.69 16.32 -6.89
C HIS A 174 -4.81 17.40 -7.52
N ILE A 175 -4.19 17.14 -8.68
CA ILE A 175 -3.45 18.15 -9.45
C ILE A 175 -4.39 19.27 -9.90
N GLU A 176 -5.56 18.93 -10.45
CA GLU A 176 -6.57 19.91 -10.87
C GLU A 176 -7.08 20.75 -9.68
N LEU A 177 -7.31 20.11 -8.53
CA LEU A 177 -7.75 20.80 -7.32
C LEU A 177 -6.69 21.79 -6.81
N VAL A 178 -5.40 21.41 -6.81
CA VAL A 178 -4.32 22.34 -6.43
C VAL A 178 -4.27 23.51 -7.40
N ASN A 179 -4.32 23.27 -8.71
CA ASN A 179 -4.33 24.34 -9.71
C ASN A 179 -5.54 25.28 -9.53
N SER A 180 -6.70 24.75 -9.18
CA SER A 180 -7.89 25.54 -8.89
C SER A 180 -7.72 26.36 -7.61
N LEU A 181 -7.28 25.75 -6.50
CA LEU A 181 -7.10 26.41 -5.21
C LEU A 181 -6.00 27.48 -5.23
N THR A 182 -5.00 27.36 -6.10
CA THR A 182 -3.95 28.36 -6.25
C THR A 182 -4.35 29.55 -7.12
N SER A 183 -5.47 29.45 -7.86
CA SER A 183 -5.98 30.55 -8.67
C SER A 183 -6.45 31.71 -7.80
N HIS A 184 -6.06 32.94 -8.17
CA HIS A 184 -6.50 34.16 -7.48
C HIS A 184 -7.98 34.49 -7.72
N SER A 185 -8.60 33.92 -8.75
CA SER A 185 -9.99 34.21 -9.15
C SER A 185 -11.01 33.18 -8.62
N ILE A 186 -10.58 32.21 -7.84
CA ILE A 186 -11.48 31.19 -7.29
C ILE A 186 -12.42 31.82 -6.27
N SER A 187 -13.71 31.49 -6.37
CA SER A 187 -14.69 31.91 -5.37
C SER A 187 -14.57 31.14 -4.06
N PHE A 188 -15.12 31.67 -2.97
CA PHE A 188 -15.15 30.98 -1.69
C PHE A 188 -15.91 29.64 -1.78
N ASP A 189 -17.05 29.62 -2.46
CA ASP A 189 -17.86 28.41 -2.63
C ASP A 189 -17.17 27.35 -3.48
N ASP A 190 -16.43 27.77 -4.51
CA ASP A 190 -15.63 26.86 -5.32
C ASP A 190 -14.47 26.28 -4.50
N SER A 191 -13.83 27.09 -3.65
CA SER A 191 -12.77 26.65 -2.76
C SER A 191 -13.29 25.61 -1.77
N ARG A 192 -14.47 25.80 -1.18
CA ARG A 192 -15.11 24.82 -0.29
C ARG A 192 -15.44 23.52 -1.02
N ARG A 193 -15.99 23.61 -2.23
CA ARG A 193 -16.26 22.42 -3.06
C ARG A 193 -14.99 21.66 -3.40
N ALA A 194 -13.90 22.38 -3.68
CA ALA A 194 -12.59 21.76 -3.93
C ALA A 194 -12.06 21.01 -2.70
N ILE A 195 -12.19 21.58 -1.49
CA ILE A 195 -11.82 20.91 -0.24
C ILE A 195 -12.67 19.65 0.02
N SER A 196 -14.01 19.75 -0.17
CA SER A 196 -14.89 18.58 -0.03
C SER A 196 -14.49 17.45 -0.99
N LYS A 197 -14.31 17.79 -2.26
CA LYS A 197 -13.88 16.83 -3.29
C LYS A 197 -12.50 16.22 -2.99
N TRP A 198 -11.58 17.00 -2.40
CA TRP A 198 -10.28 16.54 -1.93
C TRP A 198 -10.44 15.47 -0.86
N ALA A 199 -11.25 15.71 0.16
CA ALA A 199 -11.45 14.80 1.29
C ALA A 199 -12.22 13.53 0.90
N GLU A 200 -13.20 13.64 -0.01
CA GLU A 200 -14.05 12.53 -0.43
C GLU A 200 -13.31 11.46 -1.25
N GLN A 201 -12.24 11.82 -1.94
CA GLN A 201 -11.48 10.91 -2.83
C GLN A 201 -12.40 10.02 -3.71
N PRO A 202 -13.28 10.58 -4.54
CA PRO A 202 -14.39 9.85 -5.16
C PRO A 202 -13.96 8.65 -6.01
N TRP A 203 -12.74 8.66 -6.54
CA TRP A 203 -12.21 7.55 -7.34
C TRP A 203 -11.72 6.36 -6.49
N LEU A 204 -11.49 6.55 -5.19
CA LEU A 204 -11.00 5.53 -4.29
C LEU A 204 -12.09 5.02 -3.33
N SER A 205 -13.09 5.86 -3.01
CA SER A 205 -14.19 5.49 -2.10
C SER A 205 -15.09 4.40 -2.68
N ASP A 206 -15.36 4.43 -4.00
CA ASP A 206 -16.20 3.42 -4.68
C ASP A 206 -15.47 2.08 -4.88
N SER A 207 -14.15 2.11 -4.97
CA SER A 207 -13.34 0.91 -4.98
C SER A 207 -12.98 0.57 -3.54
N SER A 208 -13.78 -0.19 -2.82
CA SER A 208 -13.50 -0.68 -1.45
C SER A 208 -12.23 -1.56 -1.38
N TRP A 209 -11.24 -1.20 -2.18
CA TRP A 209 -10.03 -1.97 -2.44
C TRP A 209 -9.10 -2.01 -1.22
N ASP A 210 -9.00 -0.90 -0.47
CA ASP A 210 -8.16 -0.88 0.75
C ASP A 210 -8.72 -1.84 1.80
N ALA A 211 -10.05 -1.89 1.96
CA ALA A 211 -10.70 -2.89 2.79
C ALA A 211 -10.50 -4.29 2.21
N THR A 212 -10.72 -4.45 0.90
CA THR A 212 -10.57 -5.74 0.21
C THR A 212 -9.13 -6.24 0.24
N LEU A 213 -8.12 -5.38 0.04
CA LEU A 213 -6.72 -5.78 0.11
C LEU A 213 -6.28 -6.09 1.53
N GLY A 214 -6.73 -5.30 2.52
CA GLY A 214 -6.53 -5.57 3.93
C GLY A 214 -7.14 -6.92 4.31
N ASP A 215 -8.41 -7.13 4.03
CA ASP A 215 -9.11 -8.39 4.27
C ASP A 215 -8.45 -9.58 3.57
N ILE A 216 -7.99 -9.42 2.34
CA ILE A 216 -7.29 -10.46 1.58
C ILE A 216 -5.93 -10.77 2.21
N CYS A 217 -5.14 -9.76 2.56
CA CYS A 217 -3.86 -9.97 3.21
C CYS A 217 -4.04 -10.64 4.56
N ASP A 218 -5.01 -10.21 5.35
CA ASP A 218 -5.27 -10.74 6.69
C ASP A 218 -5.89 -12.15 6.62
N ILE A 219 -6.91 -12.35 5.78
CA ILE A 219 -7.60 -13.63 5.66
C ILE A 219 -6.76 -14.67 4.94
N GLU A 220 -6.15 -14.35 3.83
CA GLU A 220 -5.40 -15.31 3.02
C GLU A 220 -4.01 -15.59 3.62
N ILE A 221 -3.31 -14.55 4.05
CA ILE A 221 -1.91 -14.68 4.51
C ILE A 221 -1.86 -15.09 5.98
N GLU A 222 -2.63 -14.46 6.87
CA GLU A 222 -2.60 -14.76 8.31
C GLU A 222 -3.26 -16.07 8.63
N ARG A 223 -4.41 -16.41 8.06
CA ARG A 223 -5.05 -17.72 8.28
C ARG A 223 -4.14 -18.86 7.85
N TRP A 224 -3.47 -18.73 6.72
CA TRP A 224 -2.50 -19.73 6.30
C TRP A 224 -1.31 -19.84 7.26
N SER A 225 -0.91 -18.75 7.91
CA SER A 225 0.13 -18.73 8.94
C SER A 225 -0.32 -19.36 10.26
N THR A 226 -1.60 -19.21 10.63
CA THR A 226 -2.17 -19.74 11.89
C THR A 226 -2.64 -21.19 11.80
N THR A 227 -2.91 -21.71 10.60
CA THR A 227 -3.30 -23.12 10.38
C THR A 227 -2.09 -24.05 10.36
N ARG A 228 -0.91 -23.55 10.66
CA ARG A 228 0.36 -24.29 10.82
C ARG A 228 0.75 -24.48 12.28
#